data_54f727268104f62252e05ccf65410d0b
#
_entry.id   54f727268104f62252e05ccf65410d0b
#
_cell.length_a   1.000
_cell.length_b   1.000
_cell.length_c   1.000
_cell.angle_alpha   90.00
_cell.angle_beta   90.00
_cell.angle_gamma   90.00
#
_symmetry.space_group_name_H-M   'P 1'
#
loop_
_entity.id
_entity.type
_entity.pdbx_description
1 polymer ?
#
loop_
_entity_poly.entity_id
_entity_poly.type
_entity_poly.pdbx_seq_one_letter_code
_entity_poly.pdbx_strand_id
1 'polypeptide(L)'
;QLSDNQSDIDSLRGQIQENQYQLNQVVERQKQILLQIDSLSSGGAAAQSTSGDQSGAAASTTPTADAGTANAGAPVKSGNANTDYNAAIALVQDKSRQDDAMVAFQNFIKNYPDSTYLPNANYWLGQLNYNKGKKDDAAYYFASVVKNYPKSPKAADAMFKVGVIMQDKGDTAKAKAVYQQVISKYPGTDGAKQAQKRLNAM
;
A
#
# COMPACT_ATOMS: atom_id res chain seq x y z
N GLN A 1 -16.17 -26.35 15.85
CA GLN A 1 -16.54 -25.94 14.49
C GLN A 1 -17.60 -24.82 14.45
N LEU A 2 -18.70 -24.91 15.22
CA LEU A 2 -19.68 -23.82 15.29
C LEU A 2 -19.16 -22.61 16.07
N SER A 3 -18.44 -22.84 17.15
CA SER A 3 -17.83 -21.81 17.98
C SER A 3 -16.71 -21.05 17.26
N ASP A 4 -15.94 -21.76 16.43
CA ASP A 4 -14.84 -21.17 15.66
C ASP A 4 -15.36 -20.27 14.55
N ASN A 5 -16.43 -20.69 13.86
CA ASN A 5 -17.11 -19.87 12.86
C ASN A 5 -17.74 -18.59 13.46
N GLN A 6 -18.23 -18.66 14.69
CA GLN A 6 -18.79 -17.49 15.38
C GLN A 6 -17.69 -16.47 15.72
N SER A 7 -16.54 -16.92 16.17
CA SER A 7 -15.37 -16.07 16.44
C SER A 7 -14.84 -15.39 15.16
N ASP A 8 -14.83 -16.12 14.05
CA ASP A 8 -14.41 -15.59 12.75
C ASP A 8 -15.40 -14.54 12.23
N ILE A 9 -16.71 -14.76 12.41
CA ILE A 9 -17.75 -13.80 12.06
C ILE A 9 -17.65 -12.53 12.90
N ASP A 10 -17.39 -12.64 14.19
CA ASP A 10 -17.26 -11.48 15.08
C ASP A 10 -15.98 -10.69 14.76
N SER A 11 -14.90 -11.37 14.42
CA SER A 11 -13.65 -10.73 13.94
C SER A 11 -13.86 -9.99 12.62
N LEU A 12 -14.54 -10.60 11.65
CA LEU A 12 -14.89 -9.98 10.36
C LEU A 12 -15.83 -8.79 10.55
N ARG A 13 -16.80 -8.86 11.48
CA ARG A 13 -17.66 -7.73 11.83
C ARG A 13 -16.87 -6.58 12.39
N GLY A 14 -15.90 -6.83 13.27
CA GLY A 14 -15.00 -5.80 13.80
C GLY A 14 -14.21 -5.10 12.70
N GLN A 15 -13.65 -5.87 11.77
CA GLN A 15 -12.92 -5.33 10.62
C GLN A 15 -13.81 -4.52 9.67
N ILE A 16 -15.05 -4.95 9.44
CA ILE A 16 -16.02 -4.21 8.63
C ILE A 16 -16.39 -2.88 9.29
N GLN A 17 -16.62 -2.87 10.59
CA GLN A 17 -16.92 -1.64 11.34
C GLN A 17 -15.73 -0.67 11.33
N GLU A 18 -14.51 -1.17 11.48
CA GLU A 18 -13.31 -0.33 11.41
C GLU A 18 -13.09 0.23 10.00
N ASN A 19 -13.30 -0.58 8.97
CA ASN A 19 -13.23 -0.12 7.59
C ASN A 19 -14.32 0.92 7.26
N GLN A 20 -15.55 0.74 7.77
CA GLN A 20 -16.63 1.73 7.61
C GLN A 20 -16.31 3.05 8.34
N TYR A 21 -15.72 2.97 9.52
CA TYR A 21 -15.29 4.16 10.24
C TYR A 21 -14.20 4.93 9.49
N GLN A 22 -13.22 4.21 8.95
CA GLN A 22 -12.16 4.81 8.13
C GLN A 22 -12.70 5.42 6.84
N LEU A 23 -13.66 4.75 6.17
CA LEU A 23 -14.33 5.29 4.98
C LEU A 23 -15.12 6.58 5.31
N ASN A 24 -15.83 6.62 6.42
CA ASN A 24 -16.55 7.82 6.85
C ASN A 24 -15.59 8.98 7.15
N GLN A 25 -14.44 8.72 7.78
CA GLN A 25 -13.41 9.74 7.99
C GLN A 25 -12.84 10.29 6.66
N VAL A 26 -12.66 9.43 5.67
CA VAL A 26 -12.18 9.85 4.34
C VAL A 26 -13.24 10.70 3.65
N VAL A 27 -14.51 10.32 3.71
CA VAL A 27 -15.64 11.08 3.12
C VAL A 27 -15.78 12.45 3.78
N GLU A 28 -15.71 12.52 5.12
CA GLU A 28 -15.77 13.80 5.83
C GLU A 28 -14.59 14.72 5.49
N ARG A 29 -13.39 14.15 5.36
CA ARG A 29 -12.21 14.91 4.94
C ARG A 29 -12.30 15.41 3.51
N GLN A 30 -12.82 14.59 2.58
CA GLN A 30 -13.09 15.02 1.21
C GLN A 30 -14.11 16.15 1.16
N LYS A 31 -15.16 16.07 1.98
CA LYS A 31 -16.16 17.12 2.08
C LYS A 31 -15.56 18.44 2.60
N GLN A 32 -14.69 18.37 3.61
CA GLN A 32 -13.98 19.55 4.11
C GLN A 32 -13.05 20.16 3.05
N ILE A 33 -12.34 19.34 2.29
CA ILE A 33 -11.48 19.82 1.19
C ILE A 33 -12.31 20.49 0.10
N LEU A 34 -13.44 19.92 -0.28
CA LEU A 34 -14.36 20.54 -1.25
C LEU A 34 -14.89 21.88 -0.76
N LEU A 35 -15.28 21.99 0.51
CA LEU A 35 -15.71 23.27 1.12
C LEU A 35 -14.58 24.31 1.17
N GLN A 36 -13.34 23.86 1.38
CA GLN A 36 -12.18 24.73 1.40
C GLN A 36 -11.81 25.24 -0.02
N ILE A 37 -11.97 24.39 -1.04
CA ILE A 37 -11.80 24.79 -2.45
C ILE A 37 -12.88 25.76 -2.86
N ASP A 38 -14.13 25.52 -2.46
CA ASP A 38 -15.26 26.42 -2.76
C ASP A 38 -15.11 27.78 -2.07
N SER A 39 -14.62 27.81 -0.83
CA SER A 39 -14.31 29.06 -0.11
C SER A 39 -13.13 29.83 -0.75
N LEU A 40 -12.13 29.14 -1.30
CA LEU A 40 -11.03 29.76 -2.02
C LEU A 40 -11.45 30.28 -3.41
N SER A 41 -12.37 29.59 -4.08
CA SER A 41 -12.91 30.02 -5.36
C SER A 41 -13.91 31.17 -5.27
N SER A 42 -14.65 31.25 -4.16
CA SER A 42 -15.58 32.36 -3.89
C SER A 42 -14.92 33.57 -3.23
N GLY A 43 -13.75 33.40 -2.59
CA GLY A 43 -12.97 34.50 -1.99
C GLY A 43 -12.07 35.27 -2.96
N GLY A 44 -12.00 34.85 -4.22
CA GLY A 44 -11.16 35.47 -5.27
C GLY A 44 -11.78 36.68 -6.03
N ALA A 45 -12.94 37.18 -5.60
CA ALA A 45 -13.65 38.27 -6.28
C ALA A 45 -13.95 39.48 -5.36
N ALA A 46 -12.99 39.92 -4.57
CA ALA A 46 -13.08 41.27 -3.93
C ALA A 46 -11.73 41.70 -3.37
N ALA A 47 -10.85 42.23 -4.18
CA ALA A 47 -9.97 43.35 -3.80
C ALA A 47 -9.40 43.99 -5.08
N GLN A 48 -10.09 44.99 -5.54
CA GLN A 48 -9.64 45.88 -6.59
C GLN A 48 -9.08 47.17 -5.96
N SER A 49 -7.98 47.65 -6.61
CA SER A 49 -7.42 49.00 -6.59
C SER A 49 -6.59 49.42 -5.37
N THR A 50 -5.32 49.76 -5.55
CA THR A 50 -4.86 51.05 -6.08
C THR A 50 -3.34 51.07 -6.34
N SER A 51 -2.99 51.59 -7.52
CA SER A 51 -1.93 52.56 -7.87
C SER A 51 -0.44 52.26 -7.61
N GLY A 52 0.33 52.33 -8.75
CA GLY A 52 1.65 52.93 -8.74
C GLY A 52 2.69 52.22 -9.54
N ASP A 53 2.67 52.43 -10.81
CA ASP A 53 3.66 52.98 -11.75
C ASP A 53 5.04 52.33 -11.93
N GLN A 54 5.32 52.11 -13.19
CA GLN A 54 6.51 52.18 -14.04
C GLN A 54 7.50 51.01 -14.20
N SER A 55 7.47 50.59 -15.41
CA SER A 55 8.55 50.43 -16.43
C SER A 55 9.34 49.16 -16.48
N GLY A 56 9.25 48.51 -17.65
CA GLY A 56 10.41 47.90 -18.26
C GLY A 56 10.19 46.59 -19.02
N ALA A 57 9.77 46.75 -20.28
CA ALA A 57 10.20 45.99 -21.47
C ALA A 57 10.25 44.45 -21.48
N ALA A 58 9.35 43.90 -22.28
CA ALA A 58 9.53 42.97 -23.41
C ALA A 58 10.29 41.64 -23.19
N ALA A 59 9.55 40.54 -23.32
CA ALA A 59 9.73 39.61 -24.45
C ALA A 59 8.65 38.53 -24.39
N SER A 60 7.83 38.54 -25.41
CA SER A 60 6.92 37.47 -25.80
C SER A 60 7.72 36.21 -26.17
N THR A 61 7.36 35.09 -25.62
CA THR A 61 7.34 33.82 -26.35
C THR A 61 6.27 32.94 -25.75
N THR A 62 5.19 32.76 -26.46
CA THR A 62 4.32 31.61 -26.37
C THR A 62 5.08 30.37 -26.81
N PRO A 63 4.94 29.24 -26.15
CA PRO A 63 4.97 27.97 -26.86
C PRO A 63 3.60 27.30 -26.76
N THR A 64 3.01 27.18 -27.92
CA THR A 64 2.26 26.06 -28.49
C THR A 64 1.93 24.92 -27.56
N ALA A 65 0.62 24.68 -27.42
CA ALA A 65 0.06 23.44 -26.93
C ALA A 65 0.61 22.26 -27.76
N ASP A 66 1.46 21.47 -27.17
CA ASP A 66 1.71 20.12 -27.64
C ASP A 66 0.96 19.15 -26.71
N ALA A 67 -0.03 18.50 -27.32
CA ALA A 67 -0.76 17.41 -26.71
C ALA A 67 0.17 16.19 -26.63
N GLY A 68 1.05 16.18 -25.65
CA GLY A 68 1.89 15.05 -25.31
C GLY A 68 1.25 14.22 -24.23
N THR A 69 0.79 13.04 -24.62
CA THR A 69 0.60 11.81 -23.82
C THR A 69 0.75 12.02 -22.32
N ALA A 70 -0.36 11.90 -21.61
CA ALA A 70 -0.40 11.78 -20.17
C ALA A 70 0.49 10.60 -19.75
N ASN A 71 1.74 10.88 -19.44
CA ASN A 71 2.59 10.02 -18.67
C ASN A 71 1.93 9.93 -17.28
N ALA A 72 1.19 8.85 -17.04
CA ALA A 72 0.66 8.53 -15.72
C ALA A 72 1.87 8.22 -14.82
N GLY A 73 2.55 9.28 -14.39
CA GLY A 73 3.72 9.22 -13.54
C GLY A 73 3.40 8.51 -12.23
N ALA A 74 4.40 7.88 -11.65
CA ALA A 74 4.34 7.34 -10.30
C ALA A 74 3.76 8.40 -9.36
N PRO A 75 2.91 8.02 -8.38
CA PRO A 75 2.24 8.96 -7.51
C PRO A 75 3.25 9.88 -6.82
N VAL A 76 3.02 11.18 -6.96
CA VAL A 76 3.86 12.22 -6.38
C VAL A 76 3.65 12.20 -4.87
N LYS A 77 4.73 12.35 -4.09
CA LYS A 77 4.67 12.43 -2.64
C LYS A 77 3.73 13.55 -2.21
N SER A 78 2.61 13.19 -1.55
CA SER A 78 1.63 14.16 -1.03
C SER A 78 2.05 14.78 0.31
N GLY A 79 3.07 14.23 0.97
CA GLY A 79 3.45 14.58 2.34
C GLY A 79 2.62 13.89 3.43
N ASN A 80 1.63 13.09 3.05
CA ASN A 80 0.78 12.34 3.97
C ASN A 80 0.89 10.84 3.72
N ALA A 81 1.41 10.09 4.70
CA ALA A 81 1.62 8.65 4.59
C ALA A 81 0.34 7.88 4.27
N ASN A 82 -0.80 8.25 4.86
CA ASN A 82 -2.08 7.59 4.59
C ASN A 82 -2.51 7.79 3.13
N THR A 83 -2.42 9.02 2.63
CA THR A 83 -2.77 9.36 1.24
C THR A 83 -1.90 8.61 0.25
N ASP A 84 -0.58 8.61 0.46
CA ASP A 84 0.36 7.97 -0.47
C ASP A 84 0.25 6.44 -0.42
N TYR A 85 -0.01 5.87 0.76
CA TYR A 85 -0.29 4.44 0.90
C TYR A 85 -1.57 4.04 0.15
N ASN A 86 -2.65 4.79 0.32
CA ASN A 86 -3.92 4.51 -0.36
C ASN A 86 -3.81 4.67 -1.89
N ALA A 87 -3.04 5.65 -2.36
CA ALA A 87 -2.73 5.81 -3.78
C ALA A 87 -1.97 4.59 -4.33
N ALA A 88 -1.00 4.07 -3.60
CA ALA A 88 -0.28 2.85 -3.97
C ALA A 88 -1.20 1.61 -4.00
N ILE A 89 -2.11 1.47 -3.02
CA ILE A 89 -3.12 0.39 -2.99
C ILE A 89 -4.05 0.46 -4.21
N ALA A 90 -4.50 1.67 -4.59
CA ALA A 90 -5.35 1.83 -5.77
C ALA A 90 -4.68 1.31 -7.06
N LEU A 91 -3.37 1.49 -7.20
CA LEU A 91 -2.59 0.98 -8.33
C LEU A 91 -2.50 -0.56 -8.35
N VAL A 92 -2.53 -1.22 -7.18
CA VAL A 92 -2.50 -2.70 -7.11
C VAL A 92 -3.74 -3.33 -7.76
N GLN A 93 -4.88 -2.66 -7.67
CA GLN A 93 -6.14 -3.17 -8.20
C GLN A 93 -6.17 -3.17 -9.73
N ASP A 94 -5.36 -2.33 -10.36
CA ASP A 94 -5.19 -2.30 -11.80
C ASP A 94 -4.01 -3.17 -12.23
N LYS A 95 -4.31 -4.30 -12.86
CA LYS A 95 -3.28 -5.26 -13.31
C LYS A 95 -2.30 -4.66 -14.32
N SER A 96 -2.70 -3.64 -15.07
CA SER A 96 -1.86 -2.94 -16.04
C SER A 96 -0.88 -1.98 -15.37
N ARG A 97 -1.13 -1.60 -14.12
CA ARG A 97 -0.35 -0.62 -13.35
C ARG A 97 0.45 -1.23 -12.19
N GLN A 98 0.71 -2.52 -12.22
CA GLN A 98 1.47 -3.18 -11.16
C GLN A 98 2.91 -2.66 -11.02
N ASP A 99 3.54 -2.21 -12.11
CA ASP A 99 4.86 -1.57 -12.06
C ASP A 99 4.80 -0.22 -11.35
N ASP A 100 3.78 0.58 -11.64
CA ASP A 100 3.54 1.84 -10.94
C ASP A 100 3.29 1.61 -9.44
N ALA A 101 2.52 0.57 -9.09
CA ALA A 101 2.29 0.18 -7.71
C ALA A 101 3.60 -0.19 -6.99
N MET A 102 4.49 -0.93 -7.64
CA MET A 102 5.80 -1.27 -7.08
C MET A 102 6.63 -0.03 -6.79
N VAL A 103 6.70 0.90 -7.74
CA VAL A 103 7.42 2.16 -7.57
C VAL A 103 6.78 3.00 -6.45
N ALA A 104 5.45 3.05 -6.39
CA ALA A 104 4.72 3.78 -5.35
C ALA A 104 5.05 3.24 -3.94
N PHE A 105 5.03 1.92 -3.73
CA PHE A 105 5.39 1.33 -2.45
C PHE A 105 6.88 1.49 -2.10
N GLN A 106 7.79 1.40 -3.07
CA GLN A 106 9.21 1.66 -2.84
C GLN A 106 9.45 3.10 -2.40
N ASN A 107 8.81 4.06 -3.07
CA ASN A 107 8.84 5.47 -2.68
C ASN A 107 8.21 5.67 -1.29
N PHE A 108 7.11 4.99 -1.00
CA PHE A 108 6.46 5.04 0.30
C PHE A 108 7.42 4.62 1.43
N ILE A 109 8.07 3.48 1.31
CA ILE A 109 9.04 2.98 2.30
C ILE A 109 10.18 3.97 2.51
N LYS A 110 10.69 4.56 1.43
CA LYS A 110 11.77 5.55 1.47
C LYS A 110 11.34 6.86 2.14
N ASN A 111 10.13 7.32 1.85
CA ASN A 111 9.64 8.62 2.29
C ASN A 111 9.06 8.62 3.71
N TYR A 112 8.60 7.47 4.21
CA TYR A 112 7.92 7.33 5.49
C TYR A 112 8.52 6.19 6.33
N PRO A 113 9.79 6.31 6.76
CA PRO A 113 10.52 5.23 7.46
C PRO A 113 9.92 4.87 8.82
N ASP A 114 9.09 5.73 9.41
CA ASP A 114 8.45 5.54 10.71
C ASP A 114 6.95 5.20 10.59
N SER A 115 6.46 4.96 9.36
CA SER A 115 5.03 4.69 9.12
C SER A 115 4.61 3.32 9.63
N THR A 116 3.44 3.26 10.28
CA THR A 116 2.81 2.00 10.68
C THR A 116 2.37 1.13 9.49
N TYR A 117 2.32 1.69 8.27
CA TYR A 117 2.01 0.97 7.04
C TYR A 117 3.21 0.24 6.42
N LEU A 118 4.42 0.39 6.96
CA LEU A 118 5.62 -0.26 6.41
C LEU A 118 5.52 -1.79 6.29
N PRO A 119 4.97 -2.53 7.27
CA PRO A 119 4.77 -3.97 7.12
C PRO A 119 3.87 -4.30 5.93
N ASN A 120 2.78 -3.54 5.77
CA ASN A 120 1.85 -3.72 4.66
C ASN A 120 2.48 -3.35 3.31
N ALA A 121 3.25 -2.25 3.24
CA ALA A 121 3.94 -1.84 2.03
C ALA A 121 4.97 -2.88 1.56
N ASN A 122 5.77 -3.42 2.49
CA ASN A 122 6.70 -4.50 2.19
C ASN A 122 5.97 -5.79 1.77
N TYR A 123 4.86 -6.12 2.41
CA TYR A 123 4.03 -7.27 2.03
C TYR A 123 3.50 -7.14 0.59
N TRP A 124 2.99 -5.96 0.21
CA TRP A 124 2.54 -5.69 -1.17
C TRP A 124 3.67 -5.77 -2.19
N LEU A 125 4.86 -5.22 -1.87
CA LEU A 125 6.03 -5.38 -2.74
C LEU A 125 6.41 -6.86 -2.91
N GLY A 126 6.35 -7.64 -1.85
CA GLY A 126 6.54 -9.09 -1.92
C GLY A 126 5.52 -9.74 -2.86
N GLN A 127 4.24 -9.40 -2.73
CA GLN A 127 3.16 -9.96 -3.56
C GLN A 127 3.28 -9.55 -5.03
N LEU A 128 3.57 -8.28 -5.31
CA LEU A 128 3.75 -7.77 -6.67
C LEU A 128 4.95 -8.41 -7.38
N ASN A 129 6.09 -8.52 -6.68
CA ASN A 129 7.27 -9.21 -7.22
C ASN A 129 6.99 -10.70 -7.47
N TYR A 130 6.26 -11.37 -6.57
CA TYR A 130 5.86 -12.76 -6.74
C TYR A 130 4.98 -12.94 -8.00
N ASN A 131 3.99 -12.07 -8.19
CA ASN A 131 3.10 -12.10 -9.36
C ASN A 131 3.87 -11.89 -10.68
N LYS A 132 4.96 -11.16 -10.64
CA LYS A 132 5.86 -10.93 -11.80
C LYS A 132 6.90 -12.04 -11.99
N GLY A 133 6.86 -13.10 -11.18
CA GLY A 133 7.82 -14.19 -11.21
C GLY A 133 9.20 -13.86 -10.62
N LYS A 134 9.38 -12.67 -10.04
CA LYS A 134 10.61 -12.24 -9.35
C LYS A 134 10.66 -12.83 -7.94
N LYS A 135 10.86 -14.16 -7.86
CA LYS A 135 10.75 -14.91 -6.61
C LYS A 135 11.77 -14.49 -5.55
N ASP A 136 12.98 -14.11 -5.94
CA ASP A 136 14.02 -13.68 -5.00
C ASP A 136 13.71 -12.32 -4.38
N ASP A 137 13.27 -11.35 -5.19
CA ASP A 137 12.82 -10.06 -4.71
C ASP A 137 11.57 -10.20 -3.81
N ALA A 138 10.64 -11.06 -4.20
CA ALA A 138 9.46 -11.36 -3.39
C ALA A 138 9.84 -11.92 -2.01
N ALA A 139 10.75 -12.90 -1.98
CA ALA A 139 11.24 -13.48 -0.73
C ALA A 139 11.94 -12.44 0.15
N TYR A 140 12.71 -11.52 -0.45
CA TYR A 140 13.36 -10.42 0.27
C TYR A 140 12.34 -9.52 0.99
N TYR A 141 11.30 -9.06 0.27
CA TYR A 141 10.30 -8.18 0.87
C TYR A 141 9.45 -8.88 1.94
N PHE A 142 9.02 -10.12 1.71
CA PHE A 142 8.32 -10.89 2.73
C PHE A 142 9.19 -11.18 3.96
N ALA A 143 10.47 -11.54 3.76
CA ALA A 143 11.40 -11.74 4.86
C ALA A 143 11.65 -10.44 5.64
N SER A 144 11.66 -9.29 4.98
CA SER A 144 11.77 -7.98 5.62
C SER A 144 10.61 -7.70 6.57
N VAL A 145 9.37 -8.11 6.23
CA VAL A 145 8.22 -8.01 7.14
C VAL A 145 8.46 -8.84 8.39
N VAL A 146 8.89 -10.09 8.24
CA VAL A 146 9.12 -11.01 9.38
C VAL A 146 10.24 -10.53 10.29
N LYS A 147 11.33 -10.01 9.69
CA LYS A 147 12.53 -9.56 10.42
C LYS A 147 12.29 -8.25 11.15
N ASN A 148 11.75 -7.25 10.46
CA ASN A 148 11.67 -5.89 10.97
C ASN A 148 10.37 -5.63 11.73
N TYR A 149 9.29 -6.38 11.42
CA TYR A 149 7.95 -6.19 11.98
C TYR A 149 7.33 -7.51 12.48
N PRO A 150 8.02 -8.27 13.35
CA PRO A 150 7.59 -9.61 13.76
C PRO A 150 6.24 -9.64 14.50
N LYS A 151 5.81 -8.50 15.05
CA LYS A 151 4.53 -8.34 15.75
C LYS A 151 3.41 -7.83 14.84
N SER A 152 3.71 -7.55 13.56
CA SER A 152 2.69 -7.10 12.61
C SER A 152 1.71 -8.24 12.29
N PRO A 153 0.42 -7.92 12.09
CA PRO A 153 -0.56 -8.88 11.58
C PRO A 153 -0.15 -9.53 10.25
N LYS A 154 0.71 -8.87 9.47
CA LYS A 154 1.24 -9.38 8.20
C LYS A 154 2.43 -10.34 8.33
N ALA A 155 3.02 -10.45 9.53
CA ALA A 155 4.25 -11.23 9.70
C ALA A 155 4.05 -12.73 9.46
N ALA A 156 2.95 -13.30 9.96
CA ALA A 156 2.63 -14.72 9.75
C ALA A 156 2.39 -15.05 8.28
N ASP A 157 1.60 -14.22 7.60
CA ASP A 157 1.31 -14.39 6.17
C ASP A 157 2.56 -14.20 5.32
N ALA A 158 3.38 -13.20 5.64
CA ALA A 158 4.65 -12.96 4.96
C ALA A 158 5.60 -14.16 5.10
N MET A 159 5.72 -14.71 6.32
CA MET A 159 6.56 -15.88 6.56
C MET A 159 6.04 -17.12 5.81
N PHE A 160 4.72 -17.33 5.79
CA PHE A 160 4.09 -18.38 4.98
C PHE A 160 4.42 -18.21 3.49
N LYS A 161 4.35 -16.98 2.95
CA LYS A 161 4.72 -16.68 1.56
C LYS A 161 6.18 -16.99 1.25
N VAL A 162 7.11 -16.76 2.19
CA VAL A 162 8.51 -17.21 2.04
C VAL A 162 8.58 -18.71 1.86
N GLY A 163 7.83 -19.48 2.66
CA GLY A 163 7.74 -20.94 2.51
C GLY A 163 7.20 -21.36 1.14
N VAL A 164 6.15 -20.70 0.65
CA VAL A 164 5.60 -20.93 -0.70
C VAL A 164 6.67 -20.68 -1.78
N ILE A 165 7.42 -19.58 -1.68
CA ILE A 165 8.49 -19.26 -2.63
C ILE A 165 9.59 -20.31 -2.61
N MET A 166 9.99 -20.82 -1.45
CA MET A 166 10.98 -21.91 -1.34
C MET A 166 10.47 -23.19 -2.00
N GLN A 167 9.19 -23.53 -1.80
CA GLN A 167 8.54 -24.65 -2.45
C GLN A 167 8.50 -24.49 -3.98
N ASP A 168 8.15 -23.32 -4.47
CA ASP A 168 8.10 -23.01 -5.91
C ASP A 168 9.49 -22.98 -6.58
N LYS A 169 10.53 -22.78 -5.79
CA LYS A 169 11.94 -22.90 -6.25
C LYS A 169 12.45 -24.35 -6.19
N GLY A 170 11.63 -25.29 -5.72
CA GLY A 170 12.01 -26.70 -5.58
C GLY A 170 12.77 -27.03 -4.28
N ASP A 171 12.98 -26.05 -3.40
CA ASP A 171 13.66 -26.27 -2.11
C ASP A 171 12.65 -26.71 -1.04
N THR A 172 12.20 -27.96 -1.19
CA THR A 172 11.19 -28.56 -0.31
C THR A 172 11.65 -28.61 1.15
N ALA A 173 12.94 -28.85 1.40
CA ALA A 173 13.48 -28.92 2.76
C ALA A 173 13.38 -27.56 3.47
N LYS A 174 13.78 -26.48 2.81
CA LYS A 174 13.62 -25.13 3.36
C LYS A 174 12.16 -24.73 3.50
N ALA A 175 11.31 -25.07 2.53
CA ALA A 175 9.89 -24.80 2.60
C ALA A 175 9.26 -25.44 3.84
N LYS A 176 9.54 -26.71 4.12
CA LYS A 176 9.10 -27.40 5.33
C LYS A 176 9.56 -26.70 6.61
N ALA A 177 10.84 -26.35 6.68
CA ALA A 177 11.40 -25.66 7.84
C ALA A 177 10.70 -24.30 8.07
N VAL A 178 10.45 -23.53 7.02
CA VAL A 178 9.75 -22.24 7.11
C VAL A 178 8.31 -22.44 7.56
N TYR A 179 7.58 -23.42 7.01
CA TYR A 179 6.19 -23.70 7.43
C TYR A 179 6.11 -24.11 8.93
N GLN A 180 7.04 -24.92 9.40
CA GLN A 180 7.13 -25.28 10.83
C GLN A 180 7.39 -24.05 11.70
N GLN A 181 8.24 -23.13 11.24
CA GLN A 181 8.50 -21.89 11.95
C GLN A 181 7.27 -20.97 11.99
N VAL A 182 6.47 -20.88 10.91
CA VAL A 182 5.21 -20.12 10.93
C VAL A 182 4.28 -20.64 12.02
N ILE A 183 4.09 -21.95 12.08
CA ILE A 183 3.20 -22.60 13.06
C ILE A 183 3.67 -22.36 14.50
N SER A 184 4.97 -22.49 14.75
CA SER A 184 5.52 -22.33 16.10
C SER A 184 5.57 -20.87 16.56
N LYS A 185 5.87 -19.94 15.62
CA LYS A 185 6.06 -18.52 15.95
C LYS A 185 4.76 -17.72 15.97
N TYR A 186 3.80 -18.12 15.13
CA TYR A 186 2.52 -17.43 14.95
C TYR A 186 1.33 -18.40 15.08
N PRO A 187 1.20 -19.11 16.18
CA PRO A 187 0.14 -20.11 16.33
C PRO A 187 -1.26 -19.45 16.21
N GLY A 188 -2.19 -20.19 15.63
CA GLY A 188 -3.58 -19.74 15.48
C GLY A 188 -3.86 -18.73 14.36
N THR A 189 -2.82 -18.20 13.70
CA THR A 189 -2.97 -17.29 12.57
C THR A 189 -3.35 -18.04 11.28
N ASP A 190 -3.89 -17.31 10.29
CA ASP A 190 -4.21 -17.87 8.97
C ASP A 190 -2.95 -18.36 8.25
N GLY A 191 -1.84 -17.64 8.37
CA GLY A 191 -0.54 -18.09 7.87
C GLY A 191 -0.13 -19.46 8.46
N ALA A 192 -0.33 -19.67 9.76
CA ALA A 192 -0.03 -20.93 10.41
C ALA A 192 -0.96 -22.07 9.95
N LYS A 193 -2.26 -21.80 9.81
CA LYS A 193 -3.25 -22.77 9.28
C LYS A 193 -2.90 -23.20 7.86
N GLN A 194 -2.54 -22.25 7.01
CA GLN A 194 -2.11 -22.51 5.63
C GLN A 194 -0.78 -23.28 5.57
N ALA A 195 0.18 -22.95 6.45
CA ALA A 195 1.45 -23.65 6.57
C ALA A 195 1.23 -25.11 7.00
N GLN A 196 0.36 -25.36 7.98
CA GLN A 196 0.01 -26.73 8.40
C GLN A 196 -0.62 -27.53 7.25
N LYS A 197 -1.54 -26.92 6.50
CA LYS A 197 -2.16 -27.57 5.35
C LYS A 197 -1.12 -27.93 4.27
N ARG A 198 -0.15 -27.06 4.03
CA ARG A 198 0.94 -27.32 3.06
C ARG A 198 1.86 -28.44 3.55
N LEU A 199 2.23 -28.45 4.84
CA LEU A 199 3.06 -29.52 5.42
C LEU A 199 2.40 -30.89 5.31
N ASN A 200 1.09 -30.95 5.54
CA ASN A 200 0.34 -32.22 5.44
C ASN A 200 0.23 -32.74 3.99
N ALA A 201 0.43 -31.87 2.99
CA ALA A 201 0.37 -32.21 1.57
C ALA A 201 1.75 -32.49 0.93
N MET A 202 2.83 -32.38 1.69
CA MET A 202 4.22 -32.59 1.24
C MET A 202 4.74 -33.96 1.66
#